data_7f238c2368071413b92a14e5a5c6ef76
#
_entry.id   7f238c2368071413b92a14e5a5c6ef76
#
_cell.length_a   1.000
_cell.length_b   1.000
_cell.length_c   1.000
_cell.angle_alpha   90.00
_cell.angle_beta   90.00
_cell.angle_gamma   90.00
#
_symmetry.space_group_name_H-M   'P 1'
#
loop_
_entity.id
_entity.type
_entity.pdbx_description
1 polymer ?
#
loop_
_entity_poly.entity_id
_entity_poly.type
_entity_poly.pdbx_seq_one_letter_code
_entity_poly.pdbx_strand_id
1 'polypeptide(L)'
;MRVALLTISDRAHAGVYPDLSGPEMRRQLAEFPEDVSCWPSNLACTVTASAIVPDDVDLIRQQVLQWTGAGEGGIVASDEGIDVVDVVLTSGGTGFGVRDLTPEALRPILHREAPGTQFIYSEGGISFSYGWCLGVAQALLNEGLKHTPLAVLSRPIAGTIHRTFICTLPGSVKAVKENMQALRPLLPRIVELLVSGADSGSLHMG
;
A
#
# COMPACT_ATOMS: atom_id res chain seq x y z
N MET A 1 11.75 -8.26 -5.78
CA MET A 1 10.62 -7.78 -4.99
C MET A 1 9.41 -8.65 -5.25
N ARG A 2 8.88 -9.30 -4.20
CA ARG A 2 7.68 -10.16 -4.25
C ARG A 2 6.47 -9.35 -3.84
N VAL A 3 5.42 -9.37 -4.66
CA VAL A 3 4.22 -8.54 -4.45
C VAL A 3 2.98 -9.43 -4.36
N ALA A 4 2.12 -9.16 -3.39
CA ALA A 4 0.78 -9.71 -3.32
C ALA A 4 -0.27 -8.65 -3.67
N LEU A 5 -1.31 -9.04 -4.39
CA LEU A 5 -2.41 -8.16 -4.83
C LEU A 5 -3.73 -8.61 -4.22
N LEU A 6 -4.42 -7.70 -3.53
CA LEU A 6 -5.72 -7.97 -2.91
C LEU A 6 -6.79 -7.04 -3.49
N THR A 7 -7.77 -7.61 -4.17
CA THR A 7 -8.96 -6.88 -4.57
C THR A 7 -10.04 -7.05 -3.49
N ILE A 8 -10.55 -5.93 -2.98
CA ILE A 8 -11.57 -5.88 -1.94
C ILE A 8 -12.87 -5.42 -2.58
N SER A 9 -13.81 -6.33 -2.77
CA SER A 9 -15.07 -6.04 -3.44
C SER A 9 -16.07 -7.17 -3.24
N ASP A 10 -17.21 -6.87 -2.61
CA ASP A 10 -18.36 -7.79 -2.49
C ASP A 10 -18.80 -8.34 -3.86
N ARG A 11 -18.89 -7.46 -4.86
CA ARG A 11 -19.41 -7.85 -6.19
C ARG A 11 -18.43 -8.71 -6.98
N ALA A 12 -17.14 -8.39 -6.89
CA ALA A 12 -16.12 -9.19 -7.56
C ALA A 12 -15.97 -10.56 -6.87
N HIS A 13 -16.00 -10.60 -5.54
CA HIS A 13 -15.94 -11.83 -4.77
C HIS A 13 -17.13 -12.75 -5.07
N ALA A 14 -18.34 -12.20 -5.19
CA ALA A 14 -19.55 -12.95 -5.53
C ALA A 14 -19.65 -13.32 -7.03
N GLY A 15 -18.68 -12.94 -7.86
CA GLY A 15 -18.70 -13.21 -9.30
C GLY A 15 -19.75 -12.42 -10.08
N VAL A 16 -20.38 -11.41 -9.47
CA VAL A 16 -21.38 -10.54 -10.12
C VAL A 16 -20.73 -9.57 -11.12
N TYR A 17 -19.47 -9.24 -10.85
CA TYR A 17 -18.70 -8.29 -11.64
C TYR A 17 -17.24 -8.79 -11.73
N PRO A 18 -16.60 -8.73 -12.93
CA PRO A 18 -15.21 -9.14 -13.05
C PRO A 18 -14.28 -8.20 -12.30
N ASP A 19 -13.27 -8.75 -11.62
CA ASP A 19 -12.18 -7.94 -11.08
C ASP A 19 -11.39 -7.31 -12.23
N LEU A 20 -11.35 -5.98 -12.26
CA LEU A 20 -10.58 -5.21 -13.25
C LEU A 20 -9.41 -4.48 -12.59
N SER A 21 -9.46 -4.24 -11.29
CA SER A 21 -8.43 -3.51 -10.55
C SER A 21 -7.19 -4.36 -10.26
N GLY A 22 -7.37 -5.62 -9.91
CA GLY A 22 -6.27 -6.56 -9.70
C GLY A 22 -5.42 -6.76 -10.96
N PRO A 23 -6.01 -7.10 -12.12
CA PRO A 23 -5.30 -7.14 -13.39
C PRO A 23 -4.59 -5.82 -13.76
N GLU A 24 -5.21 -4.66 -13.47
CA GLU A 24 -4.55 -3.36 -13.73
C GLU A 24 -3.34 -3.15 -12.82
N MET A 25 -3.44 -3.45 -11.52
CA MET A 25 -2.26 -3.40 -10.62
C MET A 25 -1.13 -4.28 -11.15
N ARG A 26 -1.45 -5.51 -11.58
CA ARG A 26 -0.48 -6.44 -12.16
C ARG A 26 0.18 -5.88 -13.41
N ARG A 27 -0.61 -5.29 -14.32
CA ARG A 27 -0.12 -4.66 -15.54
C ARG A 27 0.83 -3.50 -15.22
N GLN A 28 0.45 -2.63 -14.28
CA GLN A 28 1.27 -1.49 -13.85
C GLN A 28 2.61 -1.95 -13.23
N LEU A 29 2.64 -3.07 -12.54
CA LEU A 29 3.87 -3.65 -12.00
C LEU A 29 4.75 -4.31 -13.06
N ALA A 30 4.16 -4.83 -14.14
CA ALA A 30 4.91 -5.42 -15.25
C ALA A 30 5.52 -4.37 -16.18
N GLU A 31 4.89 -3.20 -16.30
CA GLU A 31 5.32 -2.10 -17.17
C GLU A 31 6.21 -1.09 -16.41
N PHE A 32 7.24 -1.57 -15.72
CA PHE A 32 8.19 -0.66 -15.10
C PHE A 32 8.99 0.07 -16.17
N PRO A 33 9.08 1.42 -16.11
CA PRO A 33 9.94 2.17 -17.01
C PRO A 33 11.41 1.78 -16.77
N GLU A 34 12.13 1.45 -17.81
CA GLU A 34 13.57 1.13 -17.74
C GLU A 34 14.42 2.35 -17.33
N ASP A 35 13.85 3.56 -17.41
CA ASP A 35 14.52 4.84 -17.19
C ASP A 35 14.33 5.44 -15.78
N VAL A 36 13.69 4.73 -14.85
CA VAL A 36 13.60 5.19 -13.47
C VAL A 36 14.94 4.99 -12.79
N SER A 37 15.73 6.06 -12.72
CA SER A 37 17.10 6.08 -12.15
C SER A 37 17.19 5.61 -10.69
N CYS A 38 16.07 5.56 -9.98
CA CYS A 38 15.97 5.03 -8.62
C CYS A 38 15.67 3.52 -8.56
N TRP A 39 15.46 2.86 -9.71
CA TRP A 39 15.21 1.42 -9.76
C TRP A 39 16.54 0.67 -9.94
N PRO A 40 16.95 -0.19 -9.00
CA PRO A 40 18.10 -1.05 -9.22
C PRO A 40 17.86 -1.95 -10.44
N SER A 41 18.76 -1.93 -11.41
CA SER A 41 18.63 -2.68 -12.67
C SER A 41 18.48 -4.20 -12.51
N ASN A 42 18.74 -4.70 -11.31
CA ASN A 42 18.64 -6.11 -10.94
C ASN A 42 17.38 -6.46 -10.08
N LEU A 43 16.51 -5.49 -9.80
CA LEU A 43 15.33 -5.73 -8.98
C LEU A 43 14.15 -6.19 -9.84
N ALA A 44 13.99 -7.50 -10.00
CA ALA A 44 12.79 -8.06 -10.62
C ALA A 44 11.57 -7.86 -9.71
N CYS A 45 10.44 -7.41 -10.27
CA CYS A 45 9.16 -7.35 -9.60
C CYS A 45 8.30 -8.55 -10.01
N THR A 46 7.90 -9.37 -9.05
CA THR A 46 7.11 -10.58 -9.31
C THR A 46 5.86 -10.56 -8.45
N VAL A 47 4.70 -10.68 -9.09
CA VAL A 47 3.43 -10.90 -8.37
C VAL A 47 3.33 -12.37 -8.02
N THR A 48 3.54 -12.70 -6.75
CA THR A 48 3.58 -14.08 -6.24
C THR A 48 2.24 -14.57 -5.72
N ALA A 49 1.34 -13.65 -5.33
CA ALA A 49 0.01 -13.99 -4.82
C ALA A 49 -1.03 -12.97 -5.29
N SER A 50 -2.27 -13.43 -5.45
CA SER A 50 -3.42 -12.56 -5.67
C SER A 50 -4.68 -13.19 -5.12
N ALA A 51 -5.57 -12.38 -4.54
CA ALA A 51 -6.86 -12.83 -4.04
C ALA A 51 -7.93 -11.74 -4.22
N ILE A 52 -9.19 -12.17 -4.15
CA ILE A 52 -10.36 -11.29 -4.11
C ILE A 52 -11.12 -11.65 -2.83
N VAL A 53 -11.36 -10.66 -1.97
CA VAL A 53 -12.14 -10.83 -0.75
C VAL A 53 -13.33 -9.88 -0.73
N PRO A 54 -14.41 -10.19 -0.01
CA PRO A 54 -15.50 -9.25 0.20
C PRO A 54 -15.06 -8.06 1.06
N ASP A 55 -15.90 -7.04 1.13
CA ASP A 55 -15.73 -5.89 2.02
C ASP A 55 -16.04 -6.28 3.49
N ASP A 56 -15.18 -7.14 4.05
CA ASP A 56 -15.25 -7.68 5.40
C ASP A 56 -13.92 -7.49 6.13
N VAL A 57 -13.98 -6.89 7.33
CA VAL A 57 -12.80 -6.50 8.11
C VAL A 57 -11.90 -7.69 8.45
N ASP A 58 -12.51 -8.80 8.87
CA ASP A 58 -11.75 -9.96 9.35
C ASP A 58 -11.14 -10.73 8.18
N LEU A 59 -11.86 -10.87 7.07
CA LEU A 59 -11.32 -11.53 5.87
C LEU A 59 -10.20 -10.72 5.21
N ILE A 60 -10.31 -9.37 5.18
CA ILE A 60 -9.24 -8.49 4.71
C ILE A 60 -7.99 -8.66 5.59
N ARG A 61 -8.15 -8.61 6.93
CA ARG A 61 -7.05 -8.79 7.88
C ARG A 61 -6.39 -10.15 7.73
N GLN A 62 -7.19 -11.20 7.74
CA GLN A 62 -6.70 -12.57 7.63
C GLN A 62 -5.84 -12.75 6.39
N GLN A 63 -6.31 -12.27 5.25
CA GLN A 63 -5.57 -12.39 3.98
C GLN A 63 -4.24 -11.64 4.02
N VAL A 64 -4.22 -10.42 4.54
CA VAL A 64 -2.99 -9.62 4.65
C VAL A 64 -2.02 -10.23 5.66
N LEU A 65 -2.50 -10.64 6.84
CA LEU A 65 -1.67 -11.27 7.86
C LEU A 65 -1.06 -12.59 7.36
N GLN A 66 -1.80 -13.38 6.59
CA GLN A 66 -1.28 -14.60 5.96
C GLN A 66 -0.07 -14.30 5.06
N TRP A 67 -0.13 -13.25 4.23
CA TRP A 67 0.95 -12.92 3.29
C TRP A 67 2.15 -12.21 3.95
N THR A 68 1.93 -11.61 5.12
CA THR A 68 3.00 -10.94 5.88
C THR A 68 3.68 -11.82 6.91
N GLY A 69 3.22 -13.07 7.07
CA GLY A 69 3.72 -13.97 8.09
C GLY A 69 3.36 -13.56 9.53
N ALA A 70 2.41 -12.63 9.69
CA ALA A 70 1.99 -12.10 10.99
C ALA A 70 0.71 -12.78 11.52
N GLY A 71 0.47 -14.06 11.19
CA GLY A 71 -0.67 -14.83 11.67
C GLY A 71 -0.74 -14.93 13.20
N GLU A 72 -1.87 -15.41 13.73
CA GLU A 72 -2.09 -15.59 15.18
C GLU A 72 -0.96 -16.41 15.81
N GLY A 73 -0.08 -15.75 16.58
CA GLY A 73 1.06 -16.36 17.24
C GLY A 73 2.34 -15.55 17.19
N GLY A 74 2.38 -14.42 16.48
CA GLY A 74 3.50 -13.47 16.51
C GLY A 74 4.83 -14.03 15.98
N ILE A 75 4.83 -15.13 15.28
CA ILE A 75 6.04 -15.76 14.77
C ILE A 75 6.35 -15.14 13.41
N VAL A 76 7.39 -14.33 13.40
CA VAL A 76 8.13 -14.04 12.17
C VAL A 76 8.58 -15.41 11.65
N ALA A 77 8.12 -15.79 10.48
CA ALA A 77 8.57 -17.02 9.84
C ALA A 77 10.09 -16.94 9.66
N SER A 78 10.79 -17.50 10.62
CA SER A 78 12.18 -17.88 10.47
C SER A 78 12.23 -19.13 9.62
N ASP A 79 12.97 -19.06 8.55
CA ASP A 79 13.62 -20.15 7.77
C ASP A 79 12.83 -21.33 7.21
N GLU A 80 11.58 -21.59 7.55
CA GLU A 80 10.83 -22.71 7.00
C GLU A 80 9.47 -22.32 6.39
N GLY A 81 9.49 -21.97 5.10
CA GLY A 81 8.36 -22.29 4.20
C GLY A 81 7.19 -21.31 4.09
N ILE A 82 7.13 -20.18 4.79
CA ILE A 82 6.13 -19.15 4.49
C ILE A 82 6.73 -18.12 3.54
N ASP A 83 6.18 -18.04 2.33
CA ASP A 83 6.58 -17.07 1.31
C ASP A 83 6.08 -15.65 1.67
N VAL A 84 6.73 -15.03 2.67
CA VAL A 84 6.44 -13.65 3.07
C VAL A 84 6.75 -12.73 1.90
N VAL A 85 5.78 -11.87 1.55
CA VAL A 85 5.95 -10.91 0.46
C VAL A 85 6.61 -9.62 0.94
N ASP A 86 7.24 -8.90 0.02
CA ASP A 86 7.87 -7.60 0.32
C ASP A 86 6.83 -6.46 0.31
N VAL A 87 5.78 -6.62 -0.53
CA VAL A 87 4.74 -5.61 -0.72
C VAL A 87 3.37 -6.25 -0.82
N VAL A 88 2.37 -5.68 -0.14
CA VAL A 88 0.95 -5.95 -0.37
C VAL A 88 0.30 -4.69 -0.92
N LEU A 89 -0.28 -4.78 -2.09
CA LEU A 89 -1.13 -3.73 -2.66
C LEU A 89 -2.58 -4.19 -2.58
N THR A 90 -3.43 -3.35 -2.00
CA THR A 90 -4.88 -3.60 -2.01
C THR A 90 -5.60 -2.59 -2.89
N SER A 91 -6.75 -2.94 -3.42
CA SER A 91 -7.62 -2.06 -4.18
C SER A 91 -9.07 -2.25 -3.77
N GLY A 92 -9.78 -1.15 -3.55
CA GLY A 92 -11.18 -1.13 -3.13
C GLY A 92 -11.40 -0.84 -1.65
N GLY A 93 -12.65 -0.55 -1.28
CA GLY A 93 -13.08 -0.31 0.10
C GLY A 93 -12.44 0.90 0.79
N THR A 94 -11.96 1.91 0.05
CA THR A 94 -11.24 3.08 0.61
C THR A 94 -12.09 4.34 0.71
N GLY A 95 -13.32 4.34 0.26
CA GLY A 95 -14.22 5.51 0.30
C GLY A 95 -14.91 5.72 1.66
N PHE A 96 -16.04 6.43 1.62
CA PHE A 96 -16.89 6.71 2.79
C PHE A 96 -18.19 5.92 2.80
N GLY A 97 -18.36 4.97 1.89
CA GLY A 97 -19.52 4.07 1.89
C GLY A 97 -19.53 3.18 3.14
N VAL A 98 -20.70 2.74 3.54
CA VAL A 98 -20.87 1.87 4.72
C VAL A 98 -20.07 0.56 4.59
N ARG A 99 -19.83 0.13 3.35
CA ARG A 99 -19.04 -1.07 3.03
C ARG A 99 -17.56 -0.78 2.72
N ASP A 100 -17.14 0.49 2.74
CA ASP A 100 -15.74 0.85 2.54
C ASP A 100 -14.97 0.68 3.85
N LEU A 101 -14.50 -0.54 4.15
CA LEU A 101 -13.94 -0.96 5.43
C LEU A 101 -12.43 -1.24 5.39
N THR A 102 -11.79 -1.02 4.24
CA THR A 102 -10.34 -1.30 4.08
C THR A 102 -9.46 -0.54 5.08
N PRO A 103 -9.69 0.77 5.34
CA PRO A 103 -8.91 1.48 6.35
C PRO A 103 -9.10 0.93 7.75
N GLU A 104 -10.33 0.58 8.12
CA GLU A 104 -10.69 0.02 9.42
C GLU A 104 -10.11 -1.38 9.63
N ALA A 105 -9.99 -2.13 8.55
CA ALA A 105 -9.36 -3.45 8.58
C ALA A 105 -7.86 -3.36 8.79
N LEU A 106 -7.18 -2.48 8.06
CA LEU A 106 -5.72 -2.53 7.96
C LEU A 106 -5.00 -1.65 8.99
N ARG A 107 -5.52 -0.44 9.32
CA ARG A 107 -4.85 0.46 10.26
C ARG A 107 -4.49 -0.18 11.59
N PRO A 108 -5.37 -0.97 12.25
CA PRO A 108 -5.05 -1.57 13.55
C PRO A 108 -3.94 -2.61 13.53
N ILE A 109 -3.59 -3.16 12.36
CA ILE A 109 -2.56 -4.19 12.23
C ILE A 109 -1.23 -3.65 11.68
N LEU A 110 -1.16 -2.37 11.32
CA LEU A 110 0.10 -1.76 10.90
C LEU A 110 1.00 -1.50 12.11
N HIS A 111 2.27 -1.87 11.99
CA HIS A 111 3.29 -1.58 13.01
C HIS A 111 3.82 -0.16 12.89
N ARG A 112 3.92 0.37 11.66
CA ARG A 112 4.31 1.74 11.36
C ARG A 112 3.43 2.26 10.25
N GLU A 113 2.83 3.44 10.45
CA GLU A 113 2.06 4.13 9.42
C GLU A 113 2.94 5.13 8.66
N ALA A 114 2.61 5.35 7.38
CA ALA A 114 3.17 6.39 6.53
C ALA A 114 2.06 7.35 6.05
N PRO A 115 1.37 8.05 6.98
CA PRO A 115 0.11 8.75 6.70
C PRO A 115 0.31 10.07 5.95
N GLY A 116 1.48 10.68 6.02
CA GLY A 116 1.70 12.06 5.56
C GLY A 116 1.82 13.06 6.71
N THR A 117 1.49 14.31 6.44
CA THR A 117 1.66 15.41 7.40
C THR A 117 0.86 15.19 8.67
N GLN A 118 1.54 15.12 9.79
CA GLN A 118 0.91 15.10 11.11
C GLN A 118 0.71 16.55 11.59
N PHE A 119 -0.54 16.96 11.82
CA PHE A 119 -0.84 18.23 12.48
C PHE A 119 -0.67 18.05 13.97
N ILE A 120 0.29 18.75 14.57
CA ILE A 120 0.44 18.80 16.03
C ILE A 120 -0.28 20.06 16.50
N TYR A 121 -1.35 19.88 17.27
CA TYR A 121 -2.01 20.99 17.99
C TYR A 121 -1.25 21.22 19.30
N SER A 122 -0.66 22.40 19.45
CA SER A 122 -0.13 22.87 20.72
C SER A 122 -1.03 23.97 21.29
N GLU A 123 -1.04 24.16 22.59
CA GLU A 123 -1.87 25.16 23.29
C GLU A 123 -1.61 26.64 22.90
N GLY A 124 -0.90 26.89 21.82
CA GLY A 124 -0.58 28.23 21.30
C GLY A 124 -0.94 28.44 19.83
N GLY A 125 -1.64 27.52 19.19
CA GLY A 125 -1.98 27.63 17.77
C GLY A 125 -1.51 26.43 16.94
N ILE A 126 -1.80 26.48 15.63
CA ILE A 126 -1.35 25.46 14.67
C ILE A 126 0.14 25.64 14.45
N SER A 127 0.95 24.78 15.05
CA SER A 127 2.37 24.71 14.75
C SER A 127 2.56 23.78 13.53
N PHE A 128 3.01 24.34 12.43
CA PHE A 128 3.49 23.56 11.30
C PHE A 128 4.88 23.00 11.65
N SER A 129 4.92 21.81 12.19
CA SER A 129 6.18 21.07 12.19
C SER A 129 6.44 20.66 10.73
N TYR A 130 7.34 21.36 10.06
CA TYR A 130 7.88 20.96 8.77
C TYR A 130 8.78 19.73 8.95
N GLY A 131 8.19 18.62 9.41
CA GLY A 131 8.77 17.31 9.21
C GLY A 131 8.51 16.93 7.75
N TRP A 132 9.52 16.87 6.94
CA TRP A 132 9.52 16.48 5.53
C TRP A 132 9.06 15.03 5.35
N CYS A 133 7.82 14.74 5.67
CA CYS A 133 7.24 13.42 5.43
C CYS A 133 5.87 13.57 4.81
N LEU A 134 5.86 13.94 3.54
CA LEU A 134 4.74 13.57 2.68
C LEU A 134 4.76 12.05 2.66
N GLY A 135 3.99 11.40 3.55
CA GLY A 135 3.89 9.96 3.56
C GLY A 135 3.33 9.44 2.26
N VAL A 136 3.52 8.16 2.00
CA VAL A 136 3.04 7.53 0.75
C VAL A 136 1.54 7.76 0.56
N ALA A 137 0.72 7.63 1.61
CA ALA A 137 -0.72 7.90 1.54
C ALA A 137 -1.05 9.31 1.04
N GLN A 138 -0.29 10.33 1.48
CA GLN A 138 -0.47 11.70 1.00
C GLN A 138 -0.01 11.86 -0.45
N ALA A 139 1.06 11.18 -0.87
CA ALA A 139 1.50 11.20 -2.27
C ALA A 139 0.42 10.64 -3.20
N LEU A 140 -0.24 9.55 -2.80
CA LEU A 140 -1.36 8.97 -3.54
C LEU A 140 -2.55 9.92 -3.62
N LEU A 141 -2.91 10.57 -2.51
CA LEU A 141 -3.98 11.55 -2.49
C LEU A 141 -3.68 12.74 -3.41
N ASN A 142 -2.46 13.26 -3.34
CA ASN A 142 -2.02 14.37 -4.19
C ASN A 142 -2.05 13.98 -5.67
N GLU A 143 -1.65 12.75 -6.01
CA GLU A 143 -1.76 12.27 -7.39
C GLU A 143 -3.22 12.21 -7.84
N GLY A 144 -4.11 11.63 -7.03
CA GLY A 144 -5.53 11.57 -7.34
C GLY A 144 -6.16 12.95 -7.55
N LEU A 145 -5.75 13.95 -6.75
CA LEU A 145 -6.24 15.34 -6.86
C LEU A 145 -5.86 16.03 -8.17
N LYS A 146 -4.80 15.61 -8.86
CA LYS A 146 -4.48 16.12 -10.20
C LYS A 146 -5.51 15.70 -11.24
N HIS A 147 -6.22 14.62 -11.01
CA HIS A 147 -7.17 14.02 -11.94
C HIS A 147 -8.63 14.31 -11.60
N THR A 148 -8.97 14.42 -10.31
CA THR A 148 -10.33 14.74 -9.85
C THR A 148 -10.35 15.28 -8.44
N PRO A 149 -11.17 16.32 -8.16
CA PRO A 149 -11.35 16.82 -6.79
C PRO A 149 -12.01 15.78 -5.86
N LEU A 150 -12.71 14.78 -6.41
CA LEU A 150 -13.31 13.71 -5.62
C LEU A 150 -12.29 12.76 -4.99
N ALA A 151 -11.02 12.85 -5.36
CA ALA A 151 -9.96 12.05 -4.75
C ALA A 151 -9.86 12.27 -3.22
N VAL A 152 -10.27 13.46 -2.71
CA VAL A 152 -10.34 13.71 -1.26
C VAL A 152 -11.27 12.76 -0.50
N LEU A 153 -12.19 12.10 -1.19
CA LEU A 153 -13.09 11.10 -0.60
C LEU A 153 -12.45 9.71 -0.47
N SER A 154 -11.22 9.55 -0.93
CA SER A 154 -10.45 8.33 -0.67
C SER A 154 -9.68 8.46 0.63
N ARG A 155 -9.62 7.38 1.39
CA ARG A 155 -8.89 7.27 2.67
C ARG A 155 -7.74 6.27 2.53
N PRO A 156 -6.70 6.60 1.72
CA PRO A 156 -5.60 5.67 1.49
C PRO A 156 -4.84 5.42 2.79
N ILE A 157 -4.34 4.20 2.94
CA ILE A 157 -3.44 3.80 4.02
C ILE A 157 -2.14 3.30 3.42
N ALA A 158 -1.04 3.67 4.03
CA ALA A 158 0.28 3.12 3.75
C ALA A 158 1.02 2.91 5.06
N GLY A 159 1.76 1.81 5.17
CA GLY A 159 2.51 1.47 6.36
C GLY A 159 3.22 0.13 6.23
N THR A 160 3.65 -0.42 7.36
CA THR A 160 4.37 -1.70 7.36
C THR A 160 3.80 -2.67 8.38
N ILE A 161 3.83 -3.95 8.01
CA ILE A 161 3.70 -5.07 8.94
C ILE A 161 5.03 -5.83 8.87
N HIS A 162 5.80 -5.87 9.96
CA HIS A 162 7.17 -6.34 9.96
C HIS A 162 7.99 -5.68 8.84
N ARG A 163 8.52 -6.47 7.90
CA ARG A 163 9.28 -5.99 6.75
C ARG A 163 8.45 -5.87 5.46
N THR A 164 7.15 -6.13 5.53
CA THR A 164 6.25 -6.01 4.38
C THR A 164 5.65 -4.60 4.33
N PHE A 165 5.75 -3.95 3.19
CA PHE A 165 5.05 -2.69 2.93
C PHE A 165 3.62 -2.95 2.50
N ILE A 166 2.66 -2.24 3.11
CA ILE A 166 1.23 -2.32 2.82
C ILE A 166 0.79 -0.99 2.24
N CYS A 167 0.05 -1.01 1.14
CA CYS A 167 -0.50 0.20 0.55
C CYS A 167 -1.88 -0.05 -0.08
N THR A 168 -2.84 0.85 0.21
CA THR A 168 -4.21 0.74 -0.30
C THR A 168 -4.42 1.72 -1.45
N LEU A 169 -5.06 1.22 -2.50
CA LEU A 169 -5.43 1.97 -3.70
C LEU A 169 -6.95 2.06 -3.82
N PRO A 170 -7.48 3.07 -4.51
CA PRO A 170 -8.90 3.15 -4.82
C PRO A 170 -9.38 1.96 -5.66
N GLY A 171 -10.69 1.65 -5.61
CA GLY A 171 -11.27 0.49 -6.30
C GLY A 171 -11.46 0.65 -7.80
N SER A 172 -11.40 1.86 -8.38
CA SER A 172 -11.59 2.04 -9.82
C SER A 172 -10.30 1.82 -10.60
N VAL A 173 -10.38 1.16 -11.75
CA VAL A 173 -9.25 0.91 -12.66
C VAL A 173 -8.48 2.20 -13.00
N LYS A 174 -9.24 3.28 -13.30
CA LYS A 174 -8.64 4.58 -13.61
C LYS A 174 -7.82 5.10 -12.43
N ALA A 175 -8.39 5.09 -11.23
CA ALA A 175 -7.70 5.60 -10.05
C ALA A 175 -6.52 4.69 -9.62
N VAL A 176 -6.61 3.37 -9.83
CA VAL A 176 -5.47 2.45 -9.67
C VAL A 176 -4.32 2.87 -10.56
N LYS A 177 -4.59 3.07 -11.87
CA LYS A 177 -3.57 3.51 -12.84
C LYS A 177 -2.91 4.82 -12.42
N GLU A 178 -3.71 5.81 -12.04
CA GLU A 178 -3.24 7.14 -11.62
C GLU A 178 -2.37 7.04 -10.35
N ASN A 179 -2.84 6.35 -9.32
CA ASN A 179 -2.09 6.21 -8.08
C ASN A 179 -0.82 5.38 -8.23
N MET A 180 -0.82 4.38 -9.11
CA MET A 180 0.38 3.59 -9.40
C MET A 180 1.49 4.43 -10.05
N GLN A 181 1.17 5.54 -10.74
CA GLN A 181 2.20 6.47 -11.26
C GLN A 181 3.01 7.11 -10.13
N ALA A 182 2.37 7.48 -9.02
CA ALA A 182 3.06 8.02 -7.86
C ALA A 182 3.74 6.93 -7.01
N LEU A 183 3.15 5.74 -6.93
CA LEU A 183 3.62 4.68 -6.04
C LEU A 183 4.83 3.93 -6.59
N ARG A 184 4.79 3.55 -7.87
CA ARG A 184 5.83 2.70 -8.49
C ARG A 184 7.26 3.19 -8.25
N PRO A 185 7.58 4.47 -8.46
CA PRO A 185 8.95 4.95 -8.25
C PRO A 185 9.46 4.82 -6.82
N LEU A 186 8.55 4.72 -5.85
CA LEU A 186 8.87 4.65 -4.42
C LEU A 186 9.15 3.22 -3.95
N LEU A 187 8.53 2.22 -4.59
CA LEU A 187 8.54 0.84 -4.12
C LEU A 187 9.94 0.25 -3.94
N PRO A 188 10.92 0.42 -4.85
CA PRO A 188 12.25 -0.14 -4.68
C PRO A 188 12.95 0.36 -3.43
N ARG A 189 12.88 1.67 -3.21
CA ARG A 189 13.53 2.30 -2.06
C ARG A 189 12.85 1.91 -0.75
N ILE A 190 11.52 1.82 -0.76
CA ILE A 190 10.76 1.36 0.41
C ILE A 190 11.20 -0.07 0.80
N VAL A 191 11.23 -0.98 -0.17
CA VAL A 191 11.63 -2.38 0.08
C VAL A 191 13.08 -2.46 0.52
N GLU A 192 13.99 -1.74 -0.12
CA GLU A 192 15.40 -1.67 0.30
C GLU A 192 15.55 -1.26 1.77
N LEU A 193 14.85 -0.20 2.19
CA LEU A 193 14.89 0.27 3.58
C LEU A 193 14.34 -0.76 4.57
N LEU A 194 13.33 -1.53 4.17
CA LEU A 194 12.72 -2.54 5.03
C LEU A 194 13.56 -3.81 5.15
N VAL A 195 14.30 -4.16 4.10
CA VAL A 195 15.15 -5.37 4.07
C VAL A 195 16.52 -5.10 4.67
N SER A 196 17.14 -3.95 4.35
CA SER A 196 18.50 -3.65 4.78
C SER A 196 18.62 -3.23 6.24
N GLY A 197 17.52 -2.87 6.90
CA GLY A 197 17.57 -2.21 8.21
C GLY A 197 18.39 -0.91 8.18
N ALA A 198 18.66 -0.37 7.00
CA ALA A 198 19.49 0.81 6.81
C ALA A 198 18.89 1.99 7.59
N ASP A 199 19.73 2.60 8.40
CA ASP A 199 19.39 3.80 9.14
C ASP A 199 18.97 4.91 8.14
N SER A 200 17.83 5.52 8.37
CA SER A 200 17.29 6.60 7.51
C SER A 200 18.18 7.86 7.47
N GLY A 201 19.32 7.84 8.18
CA GLY A 201 20.26 8.94 8.30
C GLY A 201 21.15 9.18 7.06
N SER A 202 21.15 8.32 6.05
CA SER A 202 22.01 8.47 4.86
C SER A 202 21.31 9.13 3.65
N LEU A 203 20.23 9.85 3.86
CA LEU A 203 19.62 10.70 2.83
C LEU A 203 20.47 11.98 2.63
N HIS A 204 21.65 11.85 2.05
CA HIS A 204 22.27 12.97 1.39
C HIS A 204 21.61 13.13 0.00
N MET A 205 20.77 14.16 -0.07
CA MET A 205 20.32 14.68 -1.35
C MET A 205 21.53 15.28 -2.07
N GLY A 206 21.92 14.66 -3.18
CA GLY A 206 22.76 15.30 -4.19
C GLY A 206 21.87 16.12 -5.11
#